data_4881964969fe24bc739f334704aa92cb
#
_entry.id   4881964969fe24bc739f334704aa92cb
#
_cell.length_a   1.000
_cell.length_b   1.000
_cell.length_c   1.000
_cell.angle_alpha   90.00
_cell.angle_beta   90.00
_cell.angle_gamma   90.00
#
_symmetry.space_group_name_H-M   'P 1'
#
loop_
_entity.id
_entity.type
_entity.pdbx_description
1 polymer ?
#
loop_
_entity_poly.entity_id
_entity_poly.type
_entity_poly.pdbx_seq_one_letter_code
_entity_poly.pdbx_strand_id
1 'polypeptide(L)'
;MIRQTPYGKDNEPKNKSEHSANRALPFTSLRSVTVGSGEPEGANASFISHSLSLPLKSVSAVLTFLDEGCTIPFISRYRKERTGNLDEVQITNISELNDRLKELGKRKETILKTIREQEKLTPELEAKILACMDSTELEDIYLPYKPKRRTRAQIAREQGLEPLALAIMGKASPNPSEGRGEAPPD
;
A
#
# COMPACT_ATOMS: atom_id res chain seq x y z
N MET A 1 -4.62 83.02 20.05
CA MET A 1 -4.05 82.93 18.69
C MET A 1 -4.18 81.48 18.27
N ILE A 2 -5.36 81.11 17.69
CA ILE A 2 -5.75 81.13 16.28
C ILE A 2 -4.74 80.43 15.39
N ARG A 3 -5.15 79.23 14.86
CA ARG A 3 -5.27 78.74 13.50
C ARG A 3 -5.46 77.26 13.56
N GLN A 4 -6.63 76.66 13.37
CA GLN A 4 -7.42 76.38 12.14
C GLN A 4 -6.64 75.44 11.17
N THR A 5 -7.17 74.23 11.11
CA THR A 5 -7.58 73.27 10.08
C THR A 5 -7.25 73.57 8.60
N PRO A 6 -7.32 72.67 7.62
CA PRO A 6 -8.50 71.84 7.24
C PRO A 6 -8.14 70.41 6.78
N TYR A 7 -9.04 69.37 6.90
CA TYR A 7 -10.15 68.93 6.09
C TYR A 7 -9.84 68.64 4.60
N GLY A 8 -10.11 67.45 4.24
CA GLY A 8 -10.17 66.93 2.84
C GLY A 8 -10.29 65.45 2.87
N LYS A 9 -11.43 64.96 2.93
CA LYS A 9 -12.46 64.51 1.93
C LYS A 9 -12.11 63.14 1.29
N ASP A 10 -12.94 62.20 1.65
CA ASP A 10 -13.77 61.36 0.79
C ASP A 10 -13.12 60.57 -0.35
N ASN A 11 -13.22 59.27 -0.25
CA ASN A 11 -13.83 58.48 -1.30
C ASN A 11 -14.02 57.02 -0.91
N GLU A 12 -15.19 56.69 -0.43
CA GLU A 12 -15.91 55.52 -0.86
C GLU A 12 -16.59 55.81 -2.19
N PRO A 13 -17.07 54.93 -3.00
CA PRO A 13 -17.30 53.50 -2.91
C PRO A 13 -16.99 52.71 -4.22
N LYS A 14 -17.13 51.46 -4.28
CA LYS A 14 -18.05 50.72 -5.20
C LYS A 14 -17.87 49.22 -5.11
N ASN A 15 -18.84 48.68 -4.49
CA ASN A 15 -19.43 47.36 -4.76
C ASN A 15 -19.45 47.00 -6.26
N LYS A 16 -18.93 45.84 -6.63
CA LYS A 16 -19.51 45.03 -7.70
C LYS A 16 -19.24 43.55 -7.41
N SER A 17 -20.29 42.92 -6.99
CA SER A 17 -20.78 41.59 -7.26
C SER A 17 -20.16 40.88 -8.49
N GLU A 18 -20.15 39.53 -8.34
CA GLU A 18 -20.19 38.52 -9.38
C GLU A 18 -18.84 37.92 -9.78
N HIS A 19 -18.60 36.72 -9.49
CA HIS A 19 -18.85 35.53 -10.29
C HIS A 19 -18.14 34.33 -9.64
N SER A 20 -18.95 33.41 -9.25
CA SER A 20 -18.68 31.98 -9.31
C SER A 20 -17.64 31.65 -10.38
N ALA A 21 -16.49 31.21 -9.98
CA ALA A 21 -15.61 30.43 -10.81
C ALA A 21 -14.90 29.39 -9.93
N ASN A 22 -15.46 28.24 -10.01
CA ASN A 22 -14.86 26.94 -9.74
C ASN A 22 -13.39 26.94 -10.21
N ARG A 23 -12.47 27.28 -9.29
CA ARG A 23 -11.04 27.27 -9.58
C ARG A 23 -10.49 25.96 -9.06
N ALA A 24 -10.50 24.97 -9.95
CA ALA A 24 -9.68 23.79 -9.86
C ALA A 24 -8.28 24.20 -9.35
N LEU A 25 -7.91 23.66 -8.23
CA LEU A 25 -6.56 23.81 -7.69
C LEU A 25 -5.59 23.20 -8.70
N PRO A 26 -4.55 23.90 -9.10
CA PRO A 26 -3.54 23.32 -9.96
C PRO A 26 -2.79 22.23 -9.20
N PHE A 27 -2.92 21.03 -9.69
CA PHE A 27 -2.09 19.88 -9.40
C PHE A 27 -0.68 20.15 -9.98
N THR A 28 0.09 20.90 -9.26
CA THR A 28 1.48 21.17 -9.63
C THR A 28 2.32 21.25 -8.38
N SER A 29 2.95 20.15 -8.14
CA SER A 29 4.30 19.97 -7.63
C SER A 29 4.42 18.57 -7.02
N LEU A 30 4.50 17.58 -7.87
CA LEU A 30 5.22 16.36 -7.54
C LEU A 30 6.69 16.76 -7.36
N ARG A 31 7.04 17.21 -6.17
CA ARG A 31 8.43 17.14 -5.73
C ARG A 31 8.81 15.68 -5.85
N SER A 32 9.77 15.43 -6.71
CA SER A 32 10.51 14.18 -6.76
C SER A 32 10.84 13.75 -5.33
N VAL A 33 10.12 12.76 -4.84
CA VAL A 33 10.47 12.07 -3.61
C VAL A 33 11.71 11.26 -3.99
N THR A 34 12.86 11.83 -3.71
CA THR A 34 14.09 11.08 -3.59
C THR A 34 13.82 9.92 -2.65
N VAL A 35 13.93 8.71 -3.20
CA VAL A 35 13.97 7.46 -2.43
C VAL A 35 15.30 7.47 -1.64
N GLY A 36 15.30 8.24 -0.57
CA GLY A 36 16.28 8.16 0.49
C GLY A 36 15.61 7.40 1.61
N SER A 37 16.30 6.43 2.15
CA SER A 37 16.00 5.60 3.31
C SER A 37 15.59 6.42 4.56
N GLY A 38 14.45 7.08 4.47
CA GLY A 38 13.78 7.82 5.51
C GLY A 38 12.31 7.51 5.37
N GLU A 39 11.82 6.64 6.23
CA GLU A 39 10.42 6.28 6.41
C GLU A 39 9.56 7.54 6.34
N PRO A 40 8.42 7.52 5.66
CA PRO A 40 7.45 8.60 5.73
C PRO A 40 6.70 8.53 7.07
N GLU A 41 7.42 8.70 8.18
CA GLU A 41 6.84 8.69 9.53
C GLU A 41 5.65 9.65 9.63
N GLY A 42 5.71 10.76 8.90
CA GLY A 42 4.60 11.71 8.83
C GLY A 42 3.36 11.18 8.09
N ALA A 43 3.52 10.35 7.07
CA ALA A 43 2.40 9.80 6.31
C ALA A 43 1.67 8.70 7.12
N ASN A 44 2.42 7.82 7.78
CA ASN A 44 1.85 6.79 8.64
C ASN A 44 1.14 7.42 9.85
N ALA A 45 1.74 8.41 10.50
CA ALA A 45 1.12 9.13 11.61
C ALA A 45 -0.19 9.82 11.20
N SER A 46 -0.23 10.44 10.01
CA SER A 46 -1.43 11.07 9.47
C SER A 46 -2.54 10.07 9.19
N PHE A 47 -2.20 8.93 8.60
CA PHE A 47 -3.16 7.85 8.33
C PHE A 47 -3.74 7.28 9.63
N ILE A 48 -2.89 6.96 10.62
CA ILE A 48 -3.30 6.46 11.93
C ILE A 48 -4.19 7.47 12.65
N SER A 49 -3.80 8.75 12.63
CA SER A 49 -4.57 9.85 13.22
C SER A 49 -5.99 9.93 12.64
N HIS A 50 -6.11 9.81 11.32
CA HIS A 50 -7.40 9.83 10.64
C HIS A 50 -8.22 8.56 10.92
N SER A 51 -7.60 7.38 10.87
CA SER A 51 -8.29 6.10 11.09
C SER A 51 -8.83 5.93 12.50
N LEU A 52 -8.09 6.40 13.50
CA LEU A 52 -8.48 6.31 14.92
C LEU A 52 -9.18 7.57 15.42
N SER A 53 -9.34 8.60 14.60
CA SER A 53 -9.88 9.92 14.99
C SER A 53 -9.14 10.52 16.20
N LEU A 54 -7.82 10.38 16.24
CA LEU A 54 -6.95 10.88 17.30
C LEU A 54 -6.14 12.09 16.82
N PRO A 55 -5.75 13.00 17.72
CA PRO A 55 -4.90 14.14 17.36
C PRO A 55 -3.55 13.67 16.79
N LEU A 56 -3.13 14.20 15.65
CA LEU A 56 -1.87 13.87 15.00
C LEU A 56 -0.66 14.03 15.94
N LYS A 57 -0.67 15.08 16.76
CA LYS A 57 0.39 15.35 17.73
C LYS A 57 0.53 14.23 18.77
N SER A 58 -0.59 13.67 19.23
CA SER A 58 -0.60 12.57 20.19
C SER A 58 -0.10 11.28 19.55
N VAL A 59 -0.54 10.99 18.31
CA VAL A 59 -0.09 9.82 17.55
C VAL A 59 1.41 9.89 17.28
N SER A 60 1.92 11.02 16.80
CA SER A 60 3.35 11.18 16.54
C SER A 60 4.19 11.04 17.82
N ALA A 61 3.73 11.56 18.96
CA ALA A 61 4.41 11.38 20.23
C ALA A 61 4.47 9.91 20.66
N VAL A 62 3.38 9.16 20.48
CA VAL A 62 3.35 7.70 20.78
C VAL A 62 4.33 6.95 19.89
N LEU A 63 4.33 7.22 18.57
CA LEU A 63 5.24 6.57 17.63
C LEU A 63 6.70 6.83 18.01
N THR A 64 7.06 8.06 18.35
CA THR A 64 8.41 8.40 18.82
C THR A 64 8.80 7.59 20.07
N PHE A 65 7.91 7.46 21.06
CA PHE A 65 8.20 6.66 22.24
C PHE A 65 8.32 5.16 21.95
N LEU A 66 7.53 4.63 21.02
CA LEU A 66 7.66 3.24 20.60
C LEU A 66 8.98 2.99 19.86
N ASP A 67 9.43 3.92 19.03
CA ASP A 67 10.72 3.84 18.33
C ASP A 67 11.91 4.01 19.30
N GLU A 68 11.73 4.76 20.40
CA GLU A 68 12.69 4.83 21.54
C GLU A 68 12.71 3.52 22.36
N GLY A 69 11.85 2.55 22.08
CA GLY A 69 11.75 1.27 22.79
C GLY A 69 10.94 1.32 24.07
N CYS A 70 10.14 2.37 24.28
CA CYS A 70 9.25 2.44 25.42
C CYS A 70 8.11 1.42 25.32
N THR A 71 7.76 0.77 26.43
CA THR A 71 6.62 -0.16 26.47
C THR A 71 5.29 0.57 26.56
N ILE A 72 4.22 -0.02 26.01
CA ILE A 72 2.88 0.54 26.03
C ILE A 72 2.42 0.91 27.45
N PRO A 73 2.55 0.03 28.48
CA PRO A 73 2.19 0.38 29.85
C PRO A 73 3.01 1.54 30.43
N PHE A 74 4.26 1.68 30.01
CA PHE A 74 5.09 2.81 30.44
C PHE A 74 4.59 4.12 29.85
N ILE A 75 4.26 4.15 28.57
CA ILE A 75 3.75 5.33 27.88
C ILE A 75 2.43 5.76 28.50
N SER A 76 1.49 4.81 28.70
CA SER A 76 0.16 5.10 29.24
C SER A 76 0.18 5.63 30.68
N ARG A 77 1.17 5.25 31.50
CA ARG A 77 1.27 5.68 32.92
C ARG A 77 2.11 6.92 33.10
N TYR A 78 3.25 7.04 32.42
CA TYR A 78 4.26 8.04 32.71
C TYR A 78 4.40 9.14 31.65
N ARG A 79 3.74 9.02 30.49
CA ARG A 79 3.85 9.98 29.37
C ARG A 79 2.52 10.59 28.95
N LYS A 80 1.51 10.56 29.82
CA LYS A 80 0.15 11.06 29.57
C LYS A 80 0.11 12.49 29.07
N GLU A 81 0.92 13.37 29.63
CA GLU A 81 0.96 14.78 29.22
C GLU A 81 1.39 14.96 27.75
N ARG A 82 2.33 14.14 27.28
CA ARG A 82 2.83 14.23 25.90
C ARG A 82 1.95 13.50 24.91
N THR A 83 1.26 12.46 25.34
CA THR A 83 0.35 11.67 24.51
C THR A 83 -1.08 12.23 24.50
N GLY A 84 -1.37 13.28 25.29
CA GLY A 84 -2.71 13.87 25.36
C GLY A 84 -3.72 12.99 26.11
N ASN A 85 -3.28 12.31 27.19
CA ASN A 85 -4.09 11.39 28.00
C ASN A 85 -4.64 10.18 27.24
N LEU A 86 -3.95 9.69 26.22
CA LEU A 86 -4.34 8.47 25.55
C LEU A 86 -4.35 7.28 26.51
N ASP A 87 -5.37 6.46 26.38
CA ASP A 87 -5.53 5.22 27.12
C ASP A 87 -4.64 4.11 26.55
N GLU A 88 -4.35 3.10 27.37
CA GLU A 88 -3.52 1.95 26.99
C GLU A 88 -4.05 1.25 25.72
N VAL A 89 -5.38 1.13 25.61
CA VAL A 89 -6.05 0.54 24.43
C VAL A 89 -5.79 1.38 23.16
N GLN A 90 -5.87 2.71 23.29
CA GLN A 90 -5.61 3.61 22.14
C GLN A 90 -4.14 3.53 21.71
N ILE A 91 -3.20 3.46 22.66
CA ILE A 91 -1.78 3.30 22.36
C ILE A 91 -1.50 1.95 21.71
N THR A 92 -2.16 0.88 22.16
CA THR A 92 -2.07 -0.45 21.53
C THR A 92 -2.57 -0.42 20.08
N ASN A 93 -3.73 0.18 19.84
CA ASN A 93 -4.27 0.32 18.49
C ASN A 93 -3.33 1.11 17.56
N ILE A 94 -2.69 2.17 18.07
CA ILE A 94 -1.67 2.93 17.31
C ILE A 94 -0.48 2.03 16.95
N SER A 95 0.02 1.25 17.91
CA SER A 95 1.14 0.32 17.70
C SER A 95 0.80 -0.73 16.65
N GLU A 96 -0.35 -1.39 16.77
CA GLU A 96 -0.79 -2.43 15.83
C GLU A 96 -0.96 -1.89 14.40
N LEU A 97 -1.57 -0.70 14.25
CA LEU A 97 -1.73 -0.08 12.93
C LEU A 97 -0.37 0.32 12.35
N ASN A 98 0.54 0.83 13.16
CA ASN A 98 1.89 1.17 12.72
C ASN A 98 2.66 -0.05 12.23
N ASP A 99 2.57 -1.17 12.95
CA ASP A 99 3.22 -2.42 12.57
C ASP A 99 2.64 -2.97 11.25
N ARG A 100 1.32 -2.94 11.08
CA ARG A 100 0.66 -3.29 9.82
C ARG A 100 1.12 -2.41 8.65
N LEU A 101 1.24 -1.11 8.87
CA LEU A 101 1.72 -0.19 7.83
C LEU A 101 3.21 -0.42 7.50
N LYS A 102 4.05 -0.72 8.49
CA LYS A 102 5.45 -1.11 8.29
C LYS A 102 5.57 -2.41 7.49
N GLU A 103 4.77 -3.42 7.80
CA GLU A 103 4.73 -4.68 7.04
C GLU A 103 4.25 -4.46 5.60
N LEU A 104 3.20 -3.65 5.42
CA LEU A 104 2.68 -3.28 4.11
C LEU A 104 3.76 -2.55 3.28
N GLY A 105 4.51 -1.63 3.89
CA GLY A 105 5.63 -0.95 3.26
C GLY A 105 6.69 -1.92 2.74
N LYS A 106 7.17 -2.83 3.59
CA LYS A 106 8.12 -3.89 3.22
C LYS A 106 7.59 -4.79 2.09
N ARG A 107 6.28 -5.08 2.14
CA ARG A 107 5.63 -5.89 1.11
C ARG A 107 5.59 -5.16 -0.23
N LYS A 108 5.23 -3.86 -0.24
CA LYS A 108 5.28 -3.01 -1.43
C LYS A 108 6.65 -2.99 -2.07
N GLU A 109 7.71 -2.80 -1.28
CA GLU A 109 9.09 -2.80 -1.78
C GLU A 109 9.46 -4.14 -2.43
N THR A 110 9.09 -5.26 -1.80
CA THR A 110 9.34 -6.60 -2.34
C THR A 110 8.63 -6.80 -3.67
N ILE A 111 7.37 -6.37 -3.76
CA ILE A 111 6.57 -6.46 -4.98
C ILE A 111 7.16 -5.59 -6.10
N LEU A 112 7.48 -4.33 -5.79
CA LEU A 112 8.12 -3.42 -6.75
C LEU A 112 9.44 -3.97 -7.27
N LYS A 113 10.27 -4.55 -6.38
CA LYS A 113 11.52 -5.20 -6.77
C LYS A 113 11.27 -6.37 -7.73
N THR A 114 10.33 -7.25 -7.41
CA THR A 114 10.01 -8.43 -8.24
C THR A 114 9.47 -8.03 -9.61
N ILE A 115 8.60 -7.00 -9.69
CA ILE A 115 8.04 -6.53 -10.96
C ILE A 115 9.11 -5.82 -11.78
N ARG A 116 10.03 -5.08 -11.14
CA ARG A 116 11.18 -4.44 -11.79
C ARG A 116 12.13 -5.47 -12.38
N GLU A 117 12.42 -6.55 -11.67
CA GLU A 117 13.23 -7.67 -12.16
C GLU A 117 12.61 -8.37 -13.39
N GLN A 118 11.28 -8.30 -13.55
CA GLN A 118 10.55 -8.80 -14.71
C GLN A 118 10.45 -7.79 -15.85
N GLU A 119 11.00 -6.59 -15.70
CA GLU A 119 10.92 -5.49 -16.68
C GLU A 119 9.47 -5.08 -17.05
N LYS A 120 8.53 -5.35 -16.14
CA LYS A 120 7.09 -5.06 -16.34
C LYS A 120 6.60 -3.87 -15.50
N LEU A 121 7.51 -3.16 -14.86
CA LEU A 121 7.16 -2.01 -14.03
C LEU A 121 6.79 -0.83 -14.91
N THR A 122 5.50 -0.45 -14.89
CA THR A 122 5.04 0.80 -15.49
C THR A 122 4.89 1.88 -14.42
N PRO A 123 5.08 3.17 -14.74
CA PRO A 123 4.94 4.25 -13.76
C PRO A 123 3.54 4.34 -13.17
N GLU A 124 2.52 3.97 -13.95
CA GLU A 124 1.13 3.90 -13.46
C GLU A 124 0.93 2.78 -12.43
N LEU A 125 1.57 1.63 -12.65
CA LEU A 125 1.52 0.49 -11.73
C LEU A 125 2.26 0.82 -10.43
N GLU A 126 3.42 1.46 -10.52
CA GLU A 126 4.18 1.92 -9.36
C GLU A 126 3.35 2.90 -8.52
N ALA A 127 2.71 3.88 -9.16
CA ALA A 127 1.83 4.83 -8.48
C ALA A 127 0.64 4.14 -7.78
N LYS A 128 0.01 3.14 -8.41
CA LYS A 128 -1.07 2.35 -7.80
C LYS A 128 -0.60 1.55 -6.60
N ILE A 129 0.54 0.87 -6.69
CA ILE A 129 1.12 0.11 -5.59
C ILE A 129 1.47 1.01 -4.40
N LEU A 130 2.04 2.18 -4.67
CA LEU A 130 2.39 3.14 -3.61
C LEU A 130 1.16 3.75 -2.94
N ALA A 131 0.10 4.05 -3.71
CA ALA A 131 -1.14 4.62 -3.20
C ALA A 131 -2.00 3.60 -2.41
N CYS A 132 -1.84 2.31 -2.66
CA CYS A 132 -2.61 1.26 -2.00
C CYS A 132 -2.30 1.22 -0.50
N MET A 133 -3.33 1.24 0.36
CA MET A 133 -3.22 1.13 1.81
C MET A 133 -3.79 -0.18 2.37
N ASP A 134 -4.31 -1.03 1.49
CA ASP A 134 -4.85 -2.34 1.86
C ASP A 134 -3.95 -3.46 1.33
N SER A 135 -3.68 -4.42 2.20
CA SER A 135 -2.88 -5.61 1.88
C SER A 135 -3.57 -6.50 0.85
N THR A 136 -4.89 -6.60 0.89
CA THR A 136 -5.69 -7.43 -0.03
C THR A 136 -5.63 -6.86 -1.44
N GLU A 137 -5.89 -5.57 -1.58
CA GLU A 137 -5.83 -4.86 -2.85
C GLU A 137 -4.41 -4.92 -3.46
N LEU A 138 -3.38 -4.79 -2.61
CA LEU A 138 -1.98 -4.91 -3.03
C LEU A 138 -1.67 -6.30 -3.61
N GLU A 139 -2.14 -7.38 -2.99
CA GLU A 139 -1.95 -8.74 -3.49
C GLU A 139 -2.72 -8.98 -4.79
N ASP A 140 -3.92 -8.42 -4.94
CA ASP A 140 -4.71 -8.50 -6.19
C ASP A 140 -3.97 -7.83 -7.36
N ILE A 141 -3.37 -6.66 -7.13
CA ILE A 141 -2.54 -5.99 -8.14
C ILE A 141 -1.31 -6.84 -8.48
N TYR A 142 -0.74 -7.55 -7.51
CA TYR A 142 0.45 -8.37 -7.70
C TYR A 142 0.18 -9.72 -8.37
N LEU A 143 -1.04 -10.28 -8.25
CA LEU A 143 -1.37 -11.62 -8.77
C LEU A 143 -0.91 -11.89 -10.22
N PRO A 144 -1.12 -10.99 -11.20
CA PRO A 144 -0.69 -11.21 -12.58
C PRO A 144 0.85 -11.23 -12.75
N TYR A 145 1.57 -10.60 -11.83
CA TYR A 145 3.04 -10.49 -11.85
C TYR A 145 3.74 -11.52 -10.97
N LYS A 146 2.97 -12.25 -10.17
CA LYS A 146 3.52 -13.26 -9.26
C LYS A 146 4.22 -14.38 -10.05
N PRO A 147 5.52 -14.62 -9.84
CA PRO A 147 6.22 -15.70 -10.52
C PRO A 147 5.57 -17.04 -10.19
N LYS A 148 5.19 -17.77 -11.22
CA LYS A 148 4.64 -19.12 -11.05
C LYS A 148 5.70 -20.00 -10.44
N ARG A 149 5.37 -20.63 -9.32
CA ARG A 149 6.29 -21.59 -8.67
C ARG A 149 6.57 -22.73 -9.65
N ARG A 150 7.84 -22.97 -9.94
CA ARG A 150 8.26 -24.13 -10.75
C ARG A 150 7.77 -25.41 -10.08
N THR A 151 6.87 -26.11 -10.75
CA THR A 151 6.41 -27.42 -10.29
C THR A 151 7.41 -28.50 -10.72
N ARG A 152 7.44 -29.63 -10.01
CA ARG A 152 8.29 -30.78 -10.40
C ARG A 152 8.01 -31.24 -11.82
N ALA A 153 6.75 -31.18 -12.24
CA ALA A 153 6.35 -31.50 -13.61
C ALA A 153 6.97 -30.55 -14.65
N GLN A 154 7.05 -29.25 -14.32
CA GLN A 154 7.66 -28.25 -15.20
C GLN A 154 9.17 -28.45 -15.31
N ILE A 155 9.83 -28.76 -14.20
CA ILE A 155 11.26 -29.11 -14.17
C ILE A 155 11.52 -30.36 -15.01
N ALA A 156 10.69 -31.40 -14.87
CA ALA A 156 10.77 -32.62 -15.67
C ALA A 156 10.59 -32.36 -17.18
N ARG A 157 9.67 -31.47 -17.57
CA ARG A 157 9.51 -31.05 -18.98
C ARG A 157 10.73 -30.31 -19.50
N GLU A 158 11.28 -29.37 -18.74
CA GLU A 158 12.51 -28.65 -19.08
C GLU A 158 13.73 -29.59 -19.23
N GLN A 159 13.74 -30.67 -18.47
CA GLN A 159 14.76 -31.76 -18.60
C GLN A 159 14.50 -32.72 -19.75
N GLY A 160 13.47 -32.51 -20.57
CA GLY A 160 13.15 -33.35 -21.72
C GLY A 160 12.54 -34.71 -21.38
N LEU A 161 11.98 -34.86 -20.16
CA LEU A 161 11.37 -36.12 -19.74
C LEU A 161 9.92 -36.31 -20.25
N GLU A 162 9.35 -35.31 -20.94
CA GLU A 162 7.99 -35.35 -21.47
C GLU A 162 7.78 -36.48 -22.48
N PRO A 163 8.69 -36.74 -23.46
CA PRO A 163 8.51 -37.85 -24.40
C PRO A 163 8.55 -39.21 -23.69
N LEU A 164 9.38 -39.35 -22.66
CA LEU A 164 9.46 -40.55 -21.84
C LEU A 164 8.16 -40.80 -21.06
N ALA A 165 7.61 -39.77 -20.46
CA ALA A 165 6.33 -39.85 -19.74
C ALA A 165 5.19 -40.26 -20.67
N LEU A 166 5.11 -39.68 -21.88
CA LEU A 166 4.12 -40.03 -22.89
C LEU A 166 4.29 -41.49 -23.39
N ALA A 167 5.53 -41.94 -23.58
CA ALA A 167 5.82 -43.34 -23.96
C ALA A 167 5.38 -44.32 -22.87
N ILE A 168 5.56 -44.01 -21.61
CA ILE A 168 5.12 -44.84 -20.47
C ILE A 168 3.59 -44.85 -20.39
N MET A 169 2.95 -43.71 -20.52
CA MET A 169 1.49 -43.59 -20.50
C MET A 169 0.83 -44.24 -21.69
N GLY A 170 1.43 -44.17 -22.89
CA GLY A 170 0.96 -44.84 -24.08
C GLY A 170 1.11 -46.37 -24.01
N LYS A 171 2.06 -46.89 -23.28
CA LYS A 171 2.21 -48.34 -23.01
C LYS A 171 1.37 -48.86 -21.85
N ALA A 172 0.82 -47.97 -21.01
CA ALA A 172 0.03 -48.33 -19.85
C ALA A 172 -1.47 -48.48 -20.13
N SER A 173 -1.90 -48.46 -21.39
CA SER A 173 -3.26 -48.77 -21.79
C SER A 173 -3.33 -49.98 -22.73
N PRO A 174 -3.19 -51.20 -22.23
CA PRO A 174 -3.83 -52.31 -22.90
C PRO A 174 -5.31 -52.25 -22.50
N ASN A 175 -6.14 -51.80 -23.43
CA ASN A 175 -7.58 -51.90 -23.31
C ASN A 175 -7.95 -53.40 -23.28
N PRO A 176 -8.42 -53.99 -22.18
CA PRO A 176 -8.73 -55.44 -22.14
C PRO A 176 -10.07 -55.78 -22.81
N SER A 177 -10.66 -54.90 -23.57
CA SER A 177 -12.00 -55.07 -24.19
C SER A 177 -12.00 -55.41 -25.70
N GLU A 178 -10.81 -55.57 -26.35
CA GLU A 178 -10.75 -55.97 -27.77
C GLU A 178 -10.24 -57.41 -27.95
N GLY A 179 -10.86 -58.36 -27.27
CA GLY A 179 -10.48 -59.76 -27.36
C GLY A 179 -11.62 -60.73 -27.06
N ARG A 180 -12.85 -60.41 -27.43
CA ARG A 180 -13.90 -61.44 -27.51
C ARG A 180 -14.25 -61.69 -28.92
N GLY A 181 -13.56 -62.69 -29.43
CA GLY A 181 -13.74 -63.27 -30.71
C GLY A 181 -15.19 -63.64 -31.00
N GLU A 182 -15.53 -63.32 -32.18
CA GLU A 182 -16.61 -63.85 -32.94
C GLU A 182 -16.38 -65.33 -33.14
N ALA A 183 -17.29 -66.14 -32.58
CA ALA A 183 -17.35 -67.60 -32.87
C ALA A 183 -17.93 -67.78 -34.26
N PRO A 184 -17.40 -68.72 -35.07
CA PRO A 184 -18.00 -69.01 -36.39
C PRO A 184 -19.34 -69.73 -36.27
N PRO A 185 -20.31 -69.48 -37.14
CA PRO A 185 -21.57 -70.26 -37.18
C PRO A 185 -21.33 -71.59 -37.87
N ASP A 186 -21.90 -72.66 -37.26
CA ASP A 186 -22.15 -73.94 -37.93
C ASP A 186 -23.21 -73.81 -38.98
#